data_e44dffeb9517bc7392f8ab9e6fcb3504
#
_entry.id   e44dffeb9517bc7392f8ab9e6fcb3504
#
_cell.length_a   1.000
_cell.length_b   1.000
_cell.length_c   1.000
_cell.angle_alpha   90.00
_cell.angle_beta   90.00
_cell.angle_gamma   90.00
#
_symmetry.space_group_name_H-M   'P 1'
#
loop_
_entity.id
_entity.type
_entity.pdbx_description
1 polymer ?
#
loop_
_entity_poly.entity_id
_entity_poly.type
_entity_poly.pdbx_seq_one_letter_code
_entity_poly.pdbx_strand_id
1 'polypeptide(L)'
;VNNSSYYRVILNKGHKGCLIVDAGINALGNMEAGRIVSEICLGGIGRVHILNTFQSKDWPLTIHVNTNDPVIACLGSQYAGWSLSSNDKADKFNALGSGPARALALKEPLFADIKYSDKSDKTCVVMEVDSFPPEDVIDKISNDTGVDYKNLTIIITPTTSITGNIQIVSRVLEVALHKAHELKFPMDSIIEGFGSAPLPPNSPDFLTAMGRTNDAIIFAGVTQLLVNTSDDNAEDLCNKMPSSTA
;
A
#
# COMPACT_ATOMS: atom_id res chain seq x y z
N VAL A 1 5.22 -8.17 15.81
CA VAL A 1 6.07 -7.49 16.80
C VAL A 1 6.91 -8.49 17.60
N ASN A 2 6.31 -9.55 18.14
CA ASN A 2 7.05 -10.54 18.96
C ASN A 2 8.16 -11.31 18.18
N ASN A 3 8.14 -11.27 16.85
CA ASN A 3 9.10 -11.96 15.97
C ASN A 3 9.93 -10.96 15.13
N SER A 4 10.23 -9.77 15.66
CA SER A 4 10.94 -8.72 14.91
C SER A 4 12.28 -9.19 14.32
N SER A 5 13.02 -10.04 15.05
CA SER A 5 14.26 -10.64 14.56
C SER A 5 14.06 -11.56 13.35
N TYR A 6 12.97 -12.34 13.32
CA TYR A 6 12.62 -13.18 12.18
C TYR A 6 12.30 -12.35 10.93
N TYR A 7 11.57 -11.25 11.10
CA TYR A 7 11.23 -10.32 10.02
C TYR A 7 12.36 -9.33 9.70
N ARG A 8 13.45 -9.34 10.48
CA ARG A 8 14.58 -8.42 10.36
C ARG A 8 14.14 -6.96 10.35
N VAL A 9 13.17 -6.60 11.20
CA VAL A 9 12.69 -5.25 11.43
C VAL A 9 13.17 -4.75 12.79
N ILE A 10 13.29 -3.41 12.92
CA ILE A 10 13.68 -2.76 14.18
C ILE A 10 12.45 -2.04 14.75
N LEU A 11 12.22 -2.27 16.04
CA LEU A 11 11.13 -1.64 16.78
C LEU A 11 11.67 -0.44 17.54
N ASN A 12 11.12 0.72 17.28
CA ASN A 12 11.52 1.98 17.88
C ASN A 12 10.33 2.57 18.64
N LYS A 13 10.60 3.18 19.80
CA LYS A 13 9.63 3.98 20.52
C LYS A 13 9.66 5.39 19.92
N GLY A 14 8.56 5.79 19.31
CA GLY A 14 8.38 7.11 18.74
C GLY A 14 7.79 8.12 19.75
N HIS A 15 7.43 9.29 19.23
CA HIS A 15 6.86 10.40 19.98
C HIS A 15 5.64 9.96 20.81
N LYS A 16 5.57 10.39 22.08
CA LYS A 16 4.53 10.06 23.06
C LYS A 16 4.25 8.55 23.21
N GLY A 17 5.20 7.71 22.80
CA GLY A 17 5.15 6.27 23.01
C GLY A 17 4.47 5.48 21.91
N CYS A 18 4.25 6.05 20.74
CA CYS A 18 3.82 5.28 19.57
C CYS A 18 4.89 4.25 19.16
N LEU A 19 4.49 3.22 18.46
CA LEU A 19 5.41 2.21 17.91
C LEU A 19 5.81 2.61 16.50
N ILE A 20 7.12 2.74 16.23
CA ILE A 20 7.65 2.87 14.88
C ILE A 20 8.37 1.57 14.52
N VAL A 21 7.92 0.93 13.45
CA VAL A 21 8.53 -0.26 12.87
C VAL A 21 9.37 0.15 11.68
N ASP A 22 10.69 0.15 11.86
CA ASP A 22 11.62 0.30 10.73
C ASP A 22 11.71 -1.04 10.01
N ALA A 23 11.26 -1.04 8.77
CA ALA A 23 11.22 -2.22 7.92
C ALA A 23 12.11 -2.08 6.66
N GLY A 24 13.08 -1.16 6.68
CA GLY A 24 13.96 -1.03 5.53
C GLY A 24 14.89 0.17 5.52
N ILE A 25 14.87 1.08 6.51
CA ILE A 25 15.79 2.23 6.61
C ILE A 25 17.12 1.78 7.23
N ASN A 26 17.11 1.41 8.52
CA ASN A 26 18.25 0.84 9.23
C ASN A 26 18.12 -0.68 9.37
N ALA A 27 16.90 -1.18 9.24
CA ALA A 27 16.58 -2.59 9.25
C ALA A 27 16.81 -3.20 7.86
N LEU A 28 17.26 -4.47 7.82
CA LEU A 28 17.45 -5.16 6.55
C LEU A 28 16.11 -5.51 5.87
N GLY A 29 15.07 -5.79 6.67
CA GLY A 29 13.83 -6.36 6.19
C GLY A 29 14.01 -7.77 5.62
N ASN A 30 12.95 -8.34 5.09
CA ASN A 30 12.98 -9.56 4.29
C ASN A 30 11.69 -9.71 3.47
N MET A 31 11.61 -10.75 2.64
CA MET A 31 10.45 -10.98 1.77
C MET A 31 9.16 -11.19 2.58
N GLU A 32 9.24 -11.90 3.69
CA GLU A 32 8.07 -12.16 4.54
C GLU A 32 7.59 -10.87 5.24
N ALA A 33 8.51 -9.99 5.66
CA ALA A 33 8.16 -8.67 6.14
C ALA A 33 7.42 -7.86 5.06
N GLY A 34 7.92 -7.89 3.82
CA GLY A 34 7.28 -7.23 2.68
C GLY A 34 5.87 -7.76 2.42
N ARG A 35 5.69 -9.08 2.45
CA ARG A 35 4.39 -9.73 2.30
C ARG A 35 3.40 -9.28 3.38
N ILE A 36 3.83 -9.30 4.66
CA ILE A 36 2.97 -8.90 5.78
C ILE A 36 2.65 -7.40 5.73
N VAL A 37 3.64 -6.54 5.43
CA VAL A 37 3.39 -5.09 5.29
C VAL A 37 2.38 -4.83 4.17
N SER A 38 2.46 -5.57 3.07
CA SER A 38 1.48 -5.48 1.99
C SER A 38 0.06 -5.88 2.44
N GLU A 39 -0.08 -6.95 3.23
CA GLU A 39 -1.37 -7.37 3.79
C GLU A 39 -1.89 -6.34 4.82
N ILE A 40 -1.00 -5.70 5.59
CA ILE A 40 -1.38 -4.58 6.48
C ILE A 40 -1.88 -3.39 5.66
N CYS A 41 -1.22 -3.05 4.55
CA CYS A 41 -1.70 -2.02 3.63
C CYS A 41 -3.12 -2.34 3.12
N LEU A 42 -3.41 -3.61 2.81
CA LEU A 42 -4.75 -4.09 2.40
C LEU A 42 -5.76 -4.18 3.57
N GLY A 43 -5.46 -3.62 4.73
CA GLY A 43 -6.34 -3.66 5.90
C GLY A 43 -6.50 -5.05 6.53
N GLY A 44 -5.64 -6.02 6.19
CA GLY A 44 -5.72 -7.41 6.65
C GLY A 44 -6.79 -8.25 5.95
N ILE A 45 -7.55 -7.68 5.01
CA ILE A 45 -8.62 -8.36 4.26
C ILE A 45 -8.20 -8.79 2.84
N GLY A 46 -6.95 -8.54 2.46
CA GLY A 46 -6.30 -9.09 1.27
C GLY A 46 -5.24 -10.12 1.64
N ARG A 47 -4.85 -10.93 0.66
CA ARG A 47 -3.75 -11.90 0.76
C ARG A 47 -2.70 -11.62 -0.28
N VAL A 48 -1.44 -11.78 0.12
CA VAL A 48 -0.28 -11.57 -0.75
C VAL A 48 0.57 -12.82 -0.75
N HIS A 49 0.91 -13.31 -1.94
CA HIS A 49 1.76 -14.47 -2.16
C HIS A 49 2.95 -14.09 -3.03
N ILE A 50 4.11 -14.66 -2.71
CA ILE A 50 5.33 -14.53 -3.52
C ILE A 50 5.62 -15.90 -4.10
N LEU A 51 5.51 -16.02 -5.41
CA LEU A 51 5.64 -17.29 -6.10
C LEU A 51 6.71 -17.19 -7.20
N ASN A 52 7.36 -18.31 -7.50
CA ASN A 52 8.16 -18.43 -8.70
C ASN A 52 7.28 -18.97 -9.82
N THR A 53 7.00 -18.16 -10.83
CA THR A 53 6.13 -18.53 -11.93
C THR A 53 6.87 -18.87 -13.21
N PHE A 54 8.21 -18.73 -13.24
CA PHE A 54 9.05 -18.96 -14.42
C PHE A 54 8.66 -18.15 -15.67
N GLN A 55 7.81 -17.13 -15.51
CA GLN A 55 7.36 -16.28 -16.61
C GLN A 55 8.47 -15.37 -17.17
N SER A 56 9.43 -15.03 -16.34
CA SER A 56 10.61 -14.26 -16.73
C SER A 56 11.87 -14.91 -16.15
N LYS A 57 12.94 -14.96 -16.95
CA LYS A 57 14.26 -15.42 -16.49
C LYS A 57 14.93 -14.37 -15.63
N ASP A 58 14.69 -13.09 -15.91
CA ASP A 58 15.35 -11.97 -15.27
C ASP A 58 14.66 -11.62 -13.94
N TRP A 59 13.33 -11.76 -13.87
CA TRP A 59 12.51 -11.50 -12.68
C TRP A 59 11.62 -12.71 -12.38
N PRO A 60 12.22 -13.78 -11.80
CA PRO A 60 11.53 -15.08 -11.68
C PRO A 60 10.44 -15.12 -10.62
N LEU A 61 10.46 -14.18 -9.66
CA LEU A 61 9.45 -14.10 -8.62
C LEU A 61 8.29 -13.22 -9.08
N THR A 62 7.08 -13.60 -8.70
CA THR A 62 5.84 -12.87 -8.99
C THR A 62 5.07 -12.66 -7.69
N ILE A 63 4.61 -11.44 -7.50
CA ILE A 63 3.65 -11.09 -6.45
C ILE A 63 2.26 -11.41 -6.96
N HIS A 64 1.46 -12.09 -6.13
CA HIS A 64 0.03 -12.30 -6.34
C HIS A 64 -0.75 -11.69 -5.19
N VAL A 65 -1.78 -10.93 -5.52
CA VAL A 65 -2.67 -10.27 -4.57
C VAL A 65 -4.10 -10.70 -4.85
N ASN A 66 -4.86 -11.04 -3.82
CA ASN A 66 -6.28 -11.32 -3.96
C ASN A 66 -7.07 -10.84 -2.75
N THR A 67 -8.31 -10.44 -3.00
CA THR A 67 -9.25 -10.04 -1.95
C THR A 67 -10.69 -10.20 -2.43
N ASN A 68 -11.57 -10.58 -1.49
CA ASN A 68 -13.01 -10.67 -1.70
C ASN A 68 -13.71 -9.32 -1.42
N ASP A 69 -12.94 -8.30 -1.05
CA ASP A 69 -13.46 -6.94 -0.83
C ASP A 69 -12.46 -5.91 -1.39
N PRO A 70 -12.32 -5.88 -2.74
CA PRO A 70 -11.27 -5.09 -3.37
C PRO A 70 -11.42 -3.59 -3.17
N VAL A 71 -12.64 -3.08 -3.08
CA VAL A 71 -12.86 -1.63 -2.89
C VAL A 71 -12.34 -1.19 -1.52
N ILE A 72 -12.69 -1.91 -0.46
CA ILE A 72 -12.22 -1.57 0.89
C ILE A 72 -10.72 -1.87 1.04
N ALA A 73 -10.27 -3.05 0.60
CA ALA A 73 -8.86 -3.43 0.72
C ALA A 73 -7.93 -2.46 -0.03
N CYS A 74 -8.25 -2.16 -1.28
CA CYS A 74 -7.40 -1.36 -2.15
C CYS A 74 -7.62 0.14 -1.95
N LEU A 75 -8.86 0.63 -2.12
CA LEU A 75 -9.16 2.06 -2.07
C LEU A 75 -9.36 2.56 -0.63
N GLY A 76 -10.06 1.81 0.21
CA GLY A 76 -10.29 2.17 1.61
C GLY A 76 -9.03 2.06 2.49
N SER A 77 -8.08 1.18 2.15
CA SER A 77 -6.89 0.94 2.95
C SER A 77 -5.57 1.13 2.19
N GLN A 78 -5.27 0.35 1.16
CA GLN A 78 -3.94 0.29 0.54
C GLN A 78 -3.56 1.57 -0.22
N TYR A 79 -4.48 2.22 -0.89
CA TYR A 79 -4.22 3.47 -1.61
C TYR A 79 -3.44 4.46 -0.74
N ALA A 80 -2.50 5.19 -1.32
CA ALA A 80 -1.63 6.11 -0.61
C ALA A 80 -1.98 7.56 -1.00
N GLY A 81 -3.11 8.06 -0.53
CA GLY A 81 -3.60 9.40 -0.85
C GLY A 81 -3.53 10.41 0.32
N TRP A 82 -3.31 9.92 1.53
CA TRP A 82 -3.27 10.79 2.71
C TRP A 82 -1.93 11.49 2.86
N SER A 83 -1.88 12.80 2.61
CA SER A 83 -0.66 13.61 2.74
C SER A 83 -0.26 13.82 4.21
N LEU A 84 0.97 13.43 4.52
CA LEU A 84 1.60 13.49 5.83
C LEU A 84 2.93 14.26 5.73
N SER A 85 2.84 15.58 5.63
CA SER A 85 4.00 16.47 5.54
C SER A 85 4.23 17.19 6.86
N SER A 86 5.51 17.45 7.21
CA SER A 86 5.86 18.32 8.33
C SER A 86 5.39 19.75 8.10
N ASN A 87 4.92 20.40 9.17
CA ASN A 87 4.61 21.83 9.17
C ASN A 87 5.86 22.70 9.33
N ASP A 88 6.97 22.12 9.82
CA ASP A 88 8.23 22.84 9.94
C ASP A 88 8.88 22.96 8.55
N LYS A 89 9.02 24.20 8.08
CA LYS A 89 9.67 24.48 6.79
C LYS A 89 11.15 24.07 6.73
N ALA A 90 11.78 23.90 7.88
CA ALA A 90 13.16 23.42 7.98
C ALA A 90 13.23 21.88 7.82
N ASP A 91 12.15 21.17 8.17
CA ASP A 91 12.01 19.73 7.98
C ASP A 91 11.31 19.45 6.65
N LYS A 92 12.03 18.80 5.74
CA LYS A 92 11.49 18.47 4.40
C LYS A 92 10.72 17.15 4.37
N PHE A 93 10.32 16.62 5.53
CA PHE A 93 9.58 15.36 5.57
C PHE A 93 8.25 15.48 4.83
N ASN A 94 8.06 14.55 3.89
CA ASN A 94 6.83 14.42 3.12
C ASN A 94 6.57 12.95 2.84
N ALA A 95 5.40 12.47 3.17
CA ALA A 95 4.97 11.10 2.96
C ALA A 95 3.52 11.02 2.52
N LEU A 96 3.17 9.89 1.91
CA LEU A 96 1.79 9.49 1.69
C LEU A 96 1.48 8.31 2.61
N GLY A 97 0.41 8.46 3.41
CA GLY A 97 -0.07 7.42 4.31
C GLY A 97 -0.89 6.37 3.57
N SER A 98 -0.59 5.11 3.86
CA SER A 98 -1.30 3.92 3.38
C SER A 98 -1.71 3.05 4.57
N GLY A 99 -2.66 2.16 4.38
CA GLY A 99 -3.11 1.24 5.43
C GLY A 99 -4.36 1.70 6.18
N PRO A 100 -4.78 0.94 7.19
CA PRO A 100 -6.09 1.10 7.83
C PRO A 100 -6.29 2.44 8.53
N ALA A 101 -5.24 3.16 8.91
CA ALA A 101 -5.34 4.48 9.52
C ALA A 101 -6.09 5.50 8.63
N ARG A 102 -6.06 5.33 7.32
CA ARG A 102 -6.75 6.22 6.36
C ARG A 102 -8.26 6.21 6.56
N ALA A 103 -8.85 5.04 6.78
CA ALA A 103 -10.30 4.88 6.99
C ALA A 103 -10.80 5.47 8.33
N LEU A 104 -9.88 5.76 9.28
CA LEU A 104 -10.17 6.49 10.50
C LEU A 104 -10.00 8.00 10.29
N ALA A 105 -8.94 8.40 9.57
CA ALA A 105 -8.60 9.81 9.34
C ALA A 105 -9.56 10.53 8.37
N LEU A 106 -10.07 9.83 7.35
CA LEU A 106 -11.04 10.32 6.35
C LEU A 106 -10.64 11.65 5.70
N LYS A 107 -9.35 11.82 5.37
CA LYS A 107 -8.82 13.07 4.81
C LYS A 107 -8.91 13.17 3.29
N GLU A 108 -9.34 12.13 2.63
CA GLU A 108 -9.38 12.03 1.18
C GLU A 108 -10.85 12.03 0.68
N PRO A 109 -11.18 12.77 -0.41
CA PRO A 109 -12.53 12.77 -0.99
C PRO A 109 -13.01 11.36 -1.36
N LEU A 110 -12.09 10.46 -1.70
CA LEU A 110 -12.34 9.06 -2.05
C LEU A 110 -13.26 8.35 -1.05
N PHE A 111 -13.14 8.63 0.26
CA PHE A 111 -13.98 8.00 1.29
C PHE A 111 -15.47 8.34 1.17
N ALA A 112 -15.78 9.54 0.65
CA ALA A 112 -17.16 9.91 0.34
C ALA A 112 -17.70 9.12 -0.86
N ASP A 113 -16.88 8.90 -1.88
CA ASP A 113 -17.24 8.18 -3.09
C ASP A 113 -17.49 6.69 -2.81
N ILE A 114 -16.59 6.05 -2.04
CA ILE A 114 -16.73 4.63 -1.68
C ILE A 114 -17.64 4.40 -0.46
N LYS A 115 -18.14 5.47 0.18
CA LYS A 115 -19.04 5.44 1.34
C LYS A 115 -18.54 4.57 2.49
N TYR A 116 -17.22 4.62 2.75
CA TYR A 116 -16.58 3.80 3.77
C TYR A 116 -15.92 4.64 4.85
N SER A 117 -16.05 4.20 6.08
CA SER A 117 -15.32 4.70 7.26
C SER A 117 -15.15 3.57 8.26
N ASP A 118 -14.11 3.63 9.07
CA ASP A 118 -13.85 2.64 10.13
C ASP A 118 -13.77 3.32 11.49
N LYS A 119 -13.85 2.51 12.57
CA LYS A 119 -13.69 2.93 13.96
C LYS A 119 -12.86 1.90 14.71
N SER A 120 -11.76 2.35 15.31
CA SER A 120 -10.90 1.50 16.11
C SER A 120 -10.15 2.35 17.14
N ASP A 121 -9.85 1.75 18.29
CA ASP A 121 -8.95 2.33 19.31
C ASP A 121 -7.47 2.10 18.99
N LYS A 122 -7.16 1.32 17.95
CA LYS A 122 -5.81 0.99 17.48
C LYS A 122 -5.73 1.12 15.97
N THR A 123 -4.59 1.55 15.46
CA THR A 123 -4.42 1.61 14.01
C THR A 123 -2.96 1.50 13.60
N CYS A 124 -2.77 1.28 12.30
CA CYS A 124 -1.46 1.24 11.66
C CYS A 124 -1.48 2.10 10.39
N VAL A 125 -0.41 2.87 10.20
CA VAL A 125 -0.11 3.56 8.94
C VAL A 125 1.21 3.05 8.38
N VAL A 126 1.26 2.87 7.08
CA VAL A 126 2.48 2.51 6.34
C VAL A 126 2.90 3.70 5.49
N MET A 127 4.17 4.08 5.58
CA MET A 127 4.75 5.17 4.81
C MET A 127 5.96 4.68 4.02
N GLU A 128 5.99 5.00 2.73
CA GLU A 128 7.16 4.79 1.89
C GLU A 128 8.08 6.00 2.03
N VAL A 129 9.06 5.88 2.92
CA VAL A 129 10.02 6.94 3.28
C VAL A 129 11.38 6.36 3.61
N ASP A 130 12.42 7.19 3.48
CA ASP A 130 13.82 6.90 3.81
C ASP A 130 14.27 7.55 5.13
N SER A 131 13.36 8.22 5.85
CA SER A 131 13.61 8.90 7.11
C SER A 131 12.48 8.67 8.12
N PHE A 132 12.78 8.88 9.40
CA PHE A 132 11.79 8.76 10.46
C PHE A 132 10.85 9.96 10.47
N PRO A 133 9.54 9.74 10.72
CA PRO A 133 8.59 10.85 10.80
C PRO A 133 8.89 11.75 12.00
N PRO A 134 8.89 13.09 11.83
CA PRO A 134 9.02 14.04 12.91
C PRO A 134 7.78 14.05 13.82
N GLU A 135 7.91 14.66 14.99
CA GLU A 135 6.88 14.65 16.04
C GLU A 135 5.56 15.25 15.58
N ASP A 136 5.59 16.33 14.82
CA ASP A 136 4.40 17.01 14.30
C ASP A 136 3.60 16.14 13.31
N VAL A 137 4.29 15.30 12.52
CA VAL A 137 3.64 14.32 11.66
C VAL A 137 2.98 13.21 12.47
N ILE A 138 3.62 12.75 13.55
CA ILE A 138 3.03 11.76 14.47
C ILE A 138 1.82 12.35 15.17
N ASP A 139 1.91 13.62 15.64
CA ASP A 139 0.79 14.35 16.23
C ASP A 139 -0.38 14.49 15.23
N LYS A 140 -0.09 14.81 13.97
CA LYS A 140 -1.08 14.87 12.91
C LYS A 140 -1.80 13.53 12.73
N ILE A 141 -1.07 12.41 12.66
CA ILE A 141 -1.65 11.07 12.52
C ILE A 141 -2.58 10.75 13.69
N SER A 142 -2.13 10.97 14.93
CA SER A 142 -2.94 10.72 16.12
C SER A 142 -4.21 11.60 16.16
N ASN A 143 -4.07 12.88 15.84
CA ASN A 143 -5.20 13.83 15.84
C ASN A 143 -6.21 13.50 14.71
N ASP A 144 -5.74 13.20 13.51
CA ASP A 144 -6.59 12.93 12.35
C ASP A 144 -7.37 11.62 12.50
N THR A 145 -6.75 10.60 13.14
CA THR A 145 -7.38 9.29 13.37
C THR A 145 -8.18 9.21 14.66
N GLY A 146 -7.93 10.11 15.62
CA GLY A 146 -8.47 10.04 16.98
C GLY A 146 -7.88 8.91 17.83
N VAL A 147 -6.78 8.28 17.40
CA VAL A 147 -6.15 7.15 18.10
C VAL A 147 -5.02 7.64 19.01
N ASP A 148 -5.02 7.16 20.26
CA ASP A 148 -3.93 7.46 21.22
C ASP A 148 -2.59 6.95 20.71
N TYR A 149 -1.52 7.71 20.95
CA TYR A 149 -0.16 7.39 20.50
C TYR A 149 0.29 5.97 20.85
N LYS A 150 -0.07 5.46 22.03
CA LYS A 150 0.30 4.12 22.49
C LYS A 150 -0.35 2.99 21.67
N ASN A 151 -1.43 3.32 20.99
CA ASN A 151 -2.19 2.41 20.13
C ASN A 151 -1.91 2.66 18.63
N LEU A 152 -1.01 3.60 18.33
CA LEU A 152 -0.60 3.93 16.98
C LEU A 152 0.68 3.17 16.61
N THR A 153 0.64 2.44 15.49
CA THR A 153 1.82 1.82 14.87
C THR A 153 2.10 2.50 13.53
N ILE A 154 3.34 2.92 13.35
CA ILE A 154 3.84 3.52 12.11
C ILE A 154 4.87 2.57 11.52
N ILE A 155 4.66 2.10 10.30
CA ILE A 155 5.62 1.26 9.57
C ILE A 155 6.28 2.13 8.50
N ILE A 156 7.61 2.18 8.51
CA ILE A 156 8.41 2.93 7.56
C ILE A 156 9.25 1.98 6.72
N THR A 157 9.19 2.15 5.39
CA THR A 157 9.88 1.26 4.47
C THR A 157 10.15 1.94 3.12
N PRO A 158 11.41 2.21 2.77
CA PRO A 158 11.75 2.80 1.47
C PRO A 158 11.65 1.76 0.35
N THR A 159 11.33 2.18 -0.87
CA THR A 159 11.27 1.32 -2.07
C THR A 159 12.62 0.65 -2.37
N THR A 160 13.72 1.25 -1.93
CA THR A 160 15.08 0.68 -2.05
C THR A 160 15.30 -0.58 -1.19
N SER A 161 14.44 -0.82 -0.19
CA SER A 161 14.48 -2.04 0.65
C SER A 161 13.69 -3.19 0.03
N ILE A 162 14.02 -4.43 0.42
CA ILE A 162 13.23 -5.60 -0.04
C ILE A 162 11.78 -5.53 0.43
N THR A 163 11.54 -5.04 1.64
CA THR A 163 10.19 -4.86 2.20
C THR A 163 9.40 -3.82 1.41
N GLY A 164 10.01 -2.67 1.12
CA GLY A 164 9.39 -1.59 0.35
C GLY A 164 9.13 -1.99 -1.09
N ASN A 165 10.08 -2.65 -1.75
CA ASN A 165 9.92 -3.16 -3.11
C ASN A 165 8.66 -4.07 -3.20
N ILE A 166 8.53 -5.04 -2.29
CA ILE A 166 7.39 -5.97 -2.29
C ILE A 166 6.07 -5.23 -2.03
N GLN A 167 6.03 -4.32 -1.05
CA GLN A 167 4.79 -3.61 -0.74
C GLN A 167 4.34 -2.69 -1.88
N ILE A 168 5.27 -2.10 -2.65
CA ILE A 168 4.92 -1.29 -3.83
C ILE A 168 4.39 -2.19 -4.95
N VAL A 169 5.08 -3.29 -5.29
CA VAL A 169 4.59 -4.20 -6.35
C VAL A 169 3.24 -4.81 -6.00
N SER A 170 2.97 -5.04 -4.71
CA SER A 170 1.67 -5.54 -4.23
C SER A 170 0.51 -4.56 -4.44
N ARG A 171 0.76 -3.35 -4.95
CA ARG A 171 -0.27 -2.39 -5.32
C ARG A 171 -0.86 -2.62 -6.71
N VAL A 172 -0.42 -3.64 -7.42
CA VAL A 172 -0.89 -3.94 -8.78
C VAL A 172 -2.42 -3.99 -8.90
N LEU A 173 -3.13 -4.55 -7.91
CA LEU A 173 -4.58 -4.57 -7.88
C LEU A 173 -5.15 -3.19 -7.50
N GLU A 174 -4.55 -2.51 -6.52
CA GLU A 174 -4.96 -1.18 -6.08
C GLU A 174 -4.89 -0.15 -7.22
N VAL A 175 -3.81 -0.15 -7.99
CA VAL A 175 -3.65 0.75 -9.16
C VAL A 175 -4.77 0.53 -10.19
N ALA A 176 -5.18 -0.72 -10.43
CA ALA A 176 -6.30 -1.04 -11.29
C ALA A 176 -7.63 -0.53 -10.72
N LEU A 177 -7.88 -0.75 -9.43
CA LEU A 177 -9.09 -0.23 -8.75
C LEU A 177 -9.15 1.29 -8.80
N HIS A 178 -8.02 1.97 -8.58
CA HIS A 178 -7.93 3.42 -8.68
C HIS A 178 -8.27 3.91 -10.10
N LYS A 179 -7.74 3.25 -11.15
CA LYS A 179 -8.11 3.58 -12.53
C LYS A 179 -9.60 3.32 -12.82
N ALA A 180 -10.18 2.23 -12.33
CA ALA A 180 -11.61 1.97 -12.46
C ALA A 180 -12.46 3.07 -11.79
N HIS A 181 -12.04 3.54 -10.60
CA HIS A 181 -12.67 4.67 -9.91
C HIS A 181 -12.58 5.97 -10.72
N GLU A 182 -11.41 6.29 -11.29
CA GLU A 182 -11.24 7.47 -12.15
C GLU A 182 -12.08 7.40 -13.43
N LEU A 183 -12.29 6.20 -13.98
CA LEU A 183 -13.20 5.94 -15.11
C LEU A 183 -14.68 5.98 -14.71
N LYS A 184 -14.98 6.27 -13.42
CA LYS A 184 -16.34 6.35 -12.86
C LYS A 184 -17.12 5.03 -12.95
N PHE A 185 -16.40 3.91 -12.96
CA PHE A 185 -17.05 2.61 -12.88
C PHE A 185 -17.72 2.44 -11.49
N PRO A 186 -18.93 1.87 -11.41
CA PRO A 186 -19.62 1.66 -10.13
C PRO A 186 -18.82 0.74 -9.20
N MET A 187 -18.26 1.27 -8.11
CA MET A 187 -17.40 0.52 -7.21
C MET A 187 -18.11 -0.61 -6.49
N ASP A 188 -19.40 -0.46 -6.20
CA ASP A 188 -20.27 -1.47 -5.60
C ASP A 188 -20.54 -2.67 -6.53
N SER A 189 -20.24 -2.54 -7.82
CA SER A 189 -20.31 -3.66 -8.78
C SER A 189 -19.09 -4.57 -8.76
N ILE A 190 -18.00 -4.18 -8.09
CA ILE A 190 -16.76 -4.98 -8.03
C ILE A 190 -16.83 -5.90 -6.81
N ILE A 191 -16.82 -7.22 -7.05
CA ILE A 191 -17.06 -8.26 -6.02
C ILE A 191 -15.76 -8.84 -5.51
N GLU A 192 -14.86 -9.25 -6.42
CA GLU A 192 -13.56 -9.83 -6.08
C GLU A 192 -12.47 -9.26 -6.99
N GLY A 193 -11.24 -9.25 -6.50
CA GLY A 193 -10.10 -8.76 -7.25
C GLY A 193 -8.87 -9.64 -7.09
N PHE A 194 -8.18 -9.85 -8.22
CA PHE A 194 -6.89 -10.54 -8.32
C PHE A 194 -5.92 -9.66 -9.07
N GLY A 195 -4.68 -9.61 -8.61
CA GLY A 195 -3.60 -8.91 -9.29
C GLY A 195 -2.31 -9.71 -9.21
N SER A 196 -1.49 -9.62 -10.25
CA SER A 196 -0.14 -10.18 -10.23
C SER A 196 0.82 -9.29 -11.00
N ALA A 197 2.06 -9.18 -10.49
CA ALA A 197 3.14 -8.47 -11.16
C ALA A 197 4.48 -9.11 -10.81
N PRO A 198 5.47 -9.11 -11.73
CA PRO A 198 6.80 -9.64 -11.44
C PRO A 198 7.49 -8.78 -10.38
N LEU A 199 8.22 -9.43 -9.48
CA LEU A 199 9.01 -8.75 -8.45
C LEU A 199 10.38 -8.37 -9.03
N PRO A 200 10.68 -7.07 -9.22
CA PRO A 200 11.96 -6.64 -9.73
C PRO A 200 13.07 -6.81 -8.69
N PRO A 201 14.35 -6.96 -9.13
CA PRO A 201 15.48 -6.90 -8.21
C PRO A 201 15.56 -5.56 -7.51
N ASN A 202 15.89 -5.56 -6.22
CA ASN A 202 16.12 -4.35 -5.44
C ASN A 202 17.23 -3.48 -6.07
N SER A 203 17.16 -2.19 -5.83
CA SER A 203 18.21 -1.24 -6.16
C SER A 203 18.46 -0.32 -4.97
N PRO A 204 19.72 -0.01 -4.64
CA PRO A 204 20.03 1.01 -3.64
C PRO A 204 19.76 2.43 -4.15
N ASP A 205 19.68 2.62 -5.47
CA ASP A 205 19.30 3.88 -6.09
C ASP A 205 17.79 4.02 -6.13
N PHE A 206 17.26 5.09 -5.52
CA PHE A 206 15.82 5.32 -5.38
C PHE A 206 15.11 5.42 -6.73
N LEU A 207 15.66 6.17 -7.69
CA LEU A 207 15.02 6.35 -9.00
C LEU A 207 14.94 5.03 -9.76
N THR A 208 15.99 4.22 -9.68
CA THR A 208 15.99 2.88 -10.28
C THR A 208 15.01 1.94 -9.59
N ALA A 209 14.94 1.96 -8.25
CA ALA A 209 14.02 1.14 -7.48
C ALA A 209 12.55 1.51 -7.83
N MET A 210 12.23 2.80 -7.80
CA MET A 210 10.91 3.33 -8.14
C MET A 210 10.55 3.01 -9.60
N GLY A 211 11.46 3.23 -10.54
CA GLY A 211 11.24 2.92 -11.95
C GLY A 211 10.93 1.44 -12.16
N ARG A 212 11.72 0.53 -11.59
CA ARG A 212 11.51 -0.92 -11.70
C ARG A 212 10.17 -1.37 -11.13
N THR A 213 9.77 -0.87 -9.97
CA THR A 213 8.47 -1.23 -9.37
C THR A 213 7.30 -0.71 -10.19
N ASN A 214 7.40 0.50 -10.72
CA ASN A 214 6.39 1.07 -11.62
C ASN A 214 6.31 0.28 -12.93
N ASP A 215 7.44 -0.04 -13.56
CA ASP A 215 7.50 -0.83 -14.79
C ASP A 215 6.90 -2.23 -14.58
N ALA A 216 7.18 -2.86 -13.44
CA ALA A 216 6.59 -4.16 -13.09
C ALA A 216 5.05 -4.11 -13.07
N ILE A 217 4.48 -3.06 -12.52
CA ILE A 217 3.02 -2.88 -12.44
C ILE A 217 2.46 -2.46 -13.82
N ILE A 218 3.02 -1.43 -14.44
CA ILE A 218 2.45 -0.78 -15.62
C ILE A 218 2.57 -1.66 -16.87
N PHE A 219 3.72 -2.32 -17.07
CA PHE A 219 3.99 -3.09 -18.29
C PHE A 219 3.76 -4.59 -18.14
N ALA A 220 3.85 -5.13 -16.93
CA ALA A 220 3.74 -6.57 -16.71
C ALA A 220 2.69 -6.96 -15.65
N GLY A 221 1.99 -5.98 -15.07
CA GLY A 221 0.87 -6.22 -14.16
C GLY A 221 -0.33 -6.82 -14.90
N VAL A 222 -0.95 -7.82 -14.30
CA VAL A 222 -2.19 -8.44 -14.78
C VAL A 222 -3.21 -8.38 -13.66
N THR A 223 -4.41 -7.87 -13.95
CA THR A 223 -5.51 -7.82 -12.99
C THR A 223 -6.75 -8.49 -13.55
N GLN A 224 -7.50 -9.12 -12.65
CA GLN A 224 -8.80 -9.70 -12.95
C GLN A 224 -9.79 -9.25 -11.88
N LEU A 225 -10.89 -8.68 -12.33
CA LEU A 225 -11.98 -8.24 -11.46
C LEU A 225 -13.21 -9.09 -11.75
N LEU A 226 -13.82 -9.64 -10.71
CA LEU A 226 -15.16 -10.20 -10.79
C LEU A 226 -16.16 -9.07 -10.54
N VAL A 227 -17.01 -8.82 -11.52
CA VAL A 227 -17.96 -7.70 -11.47
C VAL A 227 -19.41 -8.17 -11.66
N ASN A 228 -20.34 -7.50 -11.00
CA ASN A 228 -21.76 -7.69 -11.19
C ASN A 228 -22.34 -6.49 -11.97
N THR A 229 -22.24 -6.57 -13.30
CA THR A 229 -22.70 -5.52 -14.21
C THR A 229 -23.10 -6.15 -15.56
N SER A 230 -23.59 -5.34 -16.51
CA SER A 230 -23.87 -5.84 -17.86
C SER A 230 -22.57 -6.13 -18.63
N ASP A 231 -22.65 -7.02 -19.60
CA ASP A 231 -21.50 -7.37 -20.46
C ASP A 231 -20.95 -6.12 -21.17
N ASP A 232 -21.82 -5.23 -21.67
CA ASP A 232 -21.41 -3.99 -22.34
C ASP A 232 -20.58 -3.08 -21.40
N ASN A 233 -20.99 -2.94 -20.14
CA ASN A 233 -20.23 -2.15 -19.16
C ASN A 233 -18.92 -2.81 -18.78
N ALA A 234 -18.87 -4.13 -18.67
CA ALA A 234 -17.65 -4.88 -18.39
C ALA A 234 -16.67 -4.78 -19.56
N GLU A 235 -17.14 -4.88 -20.80
CA GLU A 235 -16.33 -4.70 -22.01
C GLU A 235 -15.78 -3.28 -22.12
N ASP A 236 -16.61 -2.26 -21.88
CA ASP A 236 -16.18 -0.85 -21.89
C ASP A 236 -15.07 -0.60 -20.85
N LEU A 237 -15.23 -1.15 -19.63
CA LEU A 237 -14.19 -1.08 -18.60
C LEU A 237 -12.90 -1.77 -19.06
N CYS A 238 -13.00 -3.02 -19.54
CA CYS A 238 -11.84 -3.78 -20.02
C CYS A 238 -11.06 -3.04 -21.11
N ASN A 239 -11.76 -2.37 -22.02
CA ASN A 239 -11.13 -1.62 -23.11
C ASN A 239 -10.41 -0.34 -22.64
N LYS A 240 -10.83 0.26 -21.51
CA LYS A 240 -10.28 1.52 -20.95
C LYS A 240 -9.24 1.30 -19.84
N MET A 241 -9.25 0.12 -19.22
CA MET A 241 -8.39 -0.19 -18.06
C MET A 241 -6.88 -0.27 -18.37
N PRO A 242 -6.43 -0.85 -19.51
CA PRO A 242 -5.00 -1.02 -19.75
C PRO A 242 -4.23 0.29 -19.68
N SER A 243 -3.01 0.24 -19.14
CA SER A 243 -2.11 1.42 -19.06
C SER A 243 -1.80 2.03 -20.43
N SER A 244 -1.85 1.21 -21.50
CA SER A 244 -1.66 1.64 -22.88
C SER A 244 -2.80 2.47 -23.47
N THR A 245 -3.93 2.57 -22.78
CA THR A 245 -5.10 3.36 -23.21
C THR A 245 -5.20 4.73 -22.55
N ALA A 246 -4.19 5.14 -21.82
CA ALA A 246 -4.15 6.42 -21.12
C ALA A 246 -3.85 7.60 -22.07
#